data_033e29cd3945380eee76c4cf38a718ec
#
_entry.id   033e29cd3945380eee76c4cf38a718ec
#
_cell.length_a   1.000
_cell.length_b   1.000
_cell.length_c   1.000
_cell.angle_alpha   90.00
_cell.angle_beta   90.00
_cell.angle_gamma   90.00
#
_symmetry.space_group_name_H-M   'P 1'
#
loop_
_entity.id
_entity.type
_entity.pdbx_description
1 polymer ?
#
loop_
_entity_poly.entity_id
_entity_poly.type
_entity_poly.pdbx_seq_one_letter_code
_entity_poly.pdbx_strand_id
1 'polypeptide(L)'
;MRKYSDKKNAQTQNYYKDRFYHAPHTVKSDVNESVFKDDFEVLKTQVEILNSFVELDFWVIEIKKEDNIKTLQMLKTLGYLSFTEASAIDFIADKNGFEVFYQLLNLEKKLRARIKTFVGVKERLQSVAHIFKGANWSEREIYDMFGIFIISHPNLKRILMPDDWFGHPLLKTYPLKGDEFARWYEIDKIFGKEYREVVGEEQRDSGFVDDKDTLNFARLYHEVPKGGQKKEISFKQEYQEDEGVAFVKKVKRDEAKILEKRR
;
A
#
# COMPACT_ATOMS: atom_id res chain seq x y z
N MET A 1 -0.97 21.15 16.78
CA MET A 1 0.35 21.72 16.39
C MET A 1 1.45 20.86 16.97
N ARG A 2 2.31 20.28 16.16
CA ARG A 2 3.38 19.40 16.63
C ARG A 2 4.49 20.23 17.25
N LYS A 3 4.78 20.01 18.53
CA LYS A 3 5.92 20.63 19.19
C LYS A 3 7.13 19.71 19.01
N TYR A 4 8.09 20.18 18.27
CA TYR A 4 9.39 19.51 18.18
C TYR A 4 10.20 19.91 19.43
N SER A 5 10.32 18.99 20.37
CA SER A 5 11.02 19.24 21.62
C SER A 5 12.53 19.08 21.52
N ASP A 6 12.99 18.33 20.52
CA ASP A 6 14.41 18.11 20.30
C ASP A 6 14.73 18.07 18.82
N LYS A 7 15.53 19.03 18.36
CA LYS A 7 15.99 19.14 16.99
C LYS A 7 17.28 18.36 16.70
N LYS A 8 17.89 17.77 17.73
CA LYS A 8 19.18 17.09 17.59
C LYS A 8 19.08 15.77 16.84
N ASN A 9 17.92 15.14 16.84
CA ASN A 9 17.71 13.88 16.15
C ASN A 9 16.28 13.81 15.56
N ALA A 10 16.16 14.11 14.29
CA ALA A 10 14.88 14.11 13.58
C ALA A 10 14.18 12.75 13.58
N GLN A 11 14.93 11.66 13.76
CA GLN A 11 14.39 10.31 13.77
C GLN A 11 13.80 9.91 15.12
N THR A 12 14.21 10.57 16.21
CA THR A 12 13.73 10.28 17.56
C THR A 12 12.69 11.28 18.07
N GLN A 13 12.23 12.19 17.24
CA GLN A 13 11.24 13.18 17.65
C GLN A 13 9.90 12.54 17.95
N ASN A 14 9.17 13.14 18.88
CA ASN A 14 7.78 12.78 19.24
C ASN A 14 6.78 12.83 18.07
N TYR A 15 7.21 13.33 16.92
CA TYR A 15 6.52 13.30 15.66
C TYR A 15 5.86 11.95 15.35
N TYR A 16 6.53 10.84 15.67
CA TYR A 16 5.97 9.51 15.42
C TYR A 16 4.95 9.06 16.46
N LYS A 17 5.03 9.56 17.69
CA LYS A 17 4.03 9.24 18.72
C LYS A 17 2.67 9.83 18.36
N ASP A 18 2.62 11.09 18.01
CA ASP A 18 1.37 11.78 17.67
C ASP A 18 0.73 11.21 16.39
N ARG A 19 1.55 10.72 15.46
CA ARG A 19 1.09 10.15 14.20
C ARG A 19 0.30 8.85 14.37
N PHE A 20 0.57 8.08 15.39
CA PHE A 20 -0.05 6.78 15.62
C PHE A 20 -1.17 6.81 16.67
N TYR A 21 -1.23 7.86 17.48
CA TYR A 21 -2.19 7.96 18.58
C TYR A 21 -3.56 8.53 18.19
N HIS A 22 -3.64 9.22 17.09
CA HIS A 22 -4.88 9.88 16.66
C HIS A 22 -5.12 9.61 15.18
N ALA A 23 -5.59 8.41 14.87
CA ALA A 23 -6.37 8.25 13.66
C ALA A 23 -7.67 9.04 13.88
N PRO A 24 -7.90 10.13 13.15
CA PRO A 24 -9.15 10.85 13.27
C PRO A 24 -10.28 9.89 12.91
N HIS A 25 -11.19 9.67 13.85
CA HIS A 25 -12.43 8.98 13.53
C HIS A 25 -13.26 9.91 12.66
N THR A 26 -13.48 9.49 11.43
CA THR A 26 -14.37 10.21 10.52
C THR A 26 -15.81 10.02 10.98
N VAL A 27 -16.56 11.11 10.97
CA VAL A 27 -17.97 11.08 11.31
C VAL A 27 -18.72 10.35 10.20
N LYS A 28 -19.54 9.37 10.58
CA LYS A 28 -20.44 8.66 9.68
C LYS A 28 -21.83 9.25 9.82
N SER A 29 -22.45 9.58 8.71
CA SER A 29 -23.83 10.07 8.65
C SER A 29 -24.74 9.05 7.97
N ASP A 30 -26.05 9.12 8.26
CA ASP A 30 -27.03 8.24 7.64
C ASP A 30 -27.23 8.59 6.16
N VAL A 31 -27.35 7.56 5.34
CA VAL A 31 -27.62 7.69 3.90
C VAL A 31 -28.99 8.33 3.65
N ASN A 32 -29.99 8.03 4.49
CA ASN A 32 -31.36 8.54 4.36
C ASN A 32 -31.45 10.06 4.50
N GLU A 33 -30.48 10.69 5.15
CA GLU A 33 -30.39 12.15 5.31
C GLU A 33 -29.48 12.80 4.27
N SER A 34 -29.02 12.03 3.29
CA SER A 34 -28.02 12.47 2.32
C SER A 34 -28.58 12.55 0.89
N VAL A 35 -27.76 13.09 0.00
CA VAL A 35 -28.04 13.16 -1.45
C VAL A 35 -28.07 11.77 -2.12
N PHE A 36 -27.71 10.71 -1.42
CA PHE A 36 -27.68 9.34 -1.92
C PHE A 36 -28.96 8.56 -1.65
N LYS A 37 -29.95 9.16 -0.98
CA LYS A 37 -31.18 8.49 -0.54
C LYS A 37 -31.90 7.77 -1.66
N ASP A 38 -32.14 8.46 -2.77
CA ASP A 38 -32.89 7.90 -3.90
C ASP A 38 -32.16 6.72 -4.53
N ASP A 39 -30.83 6.85 -4.73
CA ASP A 39 -30.00 5.79 -5.27
C ASP A 39 -29.92 4.59 -4.30
N PHE A 40 -29.91 4.84 -3.00
CA PHE A 40 -29.93 3.81 -1.96
C PHE A 40 -31.24 3.04 -1.93
N GLU A 41 -32.38 3.71 -2.00
CA GLU A 41 -33.71 3.09 -2.05
C GLU A 41 -33.83 2.11 -3.23
N VAL A 42 -33.37 2.54 -4.42
CA VAL A 42 -33.35 1.67 -5.60
C VAL A 42 -32.43 0.48 -5.41
N LEU A 43 -31.23 0.68 -4.89
CA LEU A 43 -30.26 -0.41 -4.70
C LEU A 43 -30.76 -1.44 -3.68
N LYS A 44 -31.36 -1.00 -2.59
CA LYS A 44 -31.90 -1.84 -1.51
C LYS A 44 -33.00 -2.80 -1.98
N THR A 45 -33.76 -2.45 -3.01
CA THR A 45 -34.79 -3.35 -3.56
C THR A 45 -34.20 -4.56 -4.27
N GLN A 46 -32.96 -4.50 -4.67
CA GLN A 46 -32.31 -5.48 -5.56
C GLN A 46 -31.19 -6.27 -4.89
N VAL A 47 -30.51 -5.68 -3.91
CA VAL A 47 -29.29 -6.23 -3.30
C VAL A 47 -29.43 -6.22 -1.79
N GLU A 48 -28.94 -7.28 -1.15
CA GLU A 48 -28.83 -7.32 0.31
C GLU A 48 -27.64 -6.45 0.77
N ILE A 49 -27.94 -5.31 1.38
CA ILE A 49 -26.95 -4.39 1.90
C ILE A 49 -26.72 -4.70 3.38
N LEU A 50 -25.48 -5.03 3.75
CA LEU A 50 -25.09 -5.32 5.12
C LEU A 50 -25.03 -4.05 5.96
N ASN A 51 -24.43 -3.00 5.38
CA ASN A 51 -24.31 -1.70 6.03
C ASN A 51 -24.22 -0.60 4.97
N SER A 52 -24.70 0.60 5.29
CA SER A 52 -24.61 1.74 4.39
C SER A 52 -24.56 3.04 5.17
N PHE A 53 -23.60 3.90 4.86
CA PHE A 53 -23.39 5.19 5.51
C PHE A 53 -22.64 6.14 4.58
N VAL A 54 -22.63 7.42 4.92
CA VAL A 54 -21.83 8.42 4.24
C VAL A 54 -20.63 8.81 5.10
N GLU A 55 -19.46 8.74 4.53
CA GLU A 55 -18.18 9.08 5.17
C GLU A 55 -17.32 9.90 4.22
N LEU A 56 -16.90 11.10 4.63
CA LEU A 56 -16.09 12.00 3.80
C LEU A 56 -16.69 12.24 2.40
N ASP A 57 -17.98 12.45 2.31
CA ASP A 57 -18.74 12.64 1.07
C ASP A 57 -18.77 11.42 0.13
N PHE A 58 -18.33 10.27 0.61
CA PHE A 58 -18.50 8.99 -0.07
C PHE A 58 -19.70 8.23 0.47
N TRP A 59 -20.52 7.76 -0.41
CA TRP A 59 -21.49 6.73 -0.08
C TRP A 59 -20.79 5.38 0.06
N VAL A 60 -20.69 4.87 1.28
CA VAL A 60 -20.08 3.57 1.58
C VAL A 60 -21.18 2.52 1.66
N ILE A 61 -21.00 1.42 0.93
CA ILE A 61 -21.96 0.31 0.82
C ILE A 61 -21.20 -0.97 1.13
N GLU A 62 -21.59 -1.66 2.19
CA GLU A 62 -21.03 -2.96 2.56
C GLU A 62 -21.96 -4.08 2.10
N ILE A 63 -21.44 -5.00 1.30
CA ILE A 63 -22.21 -6.09 0.68
C ILE A 63 -21.54 -7.44 0.87
N LYS A 64 -22.29 -8.51 0.62
CA LYS A 64 -21.72 -9.85 0.47
C LYS A 64 -20.98 -9.98 -0.86
N LYS A 65 -19.95 -10.83 -0.89
CA LYS A 65 -19.12 -11.03 -2.12
C LYS A 65 -19.94 -11.59 -3.30
N GLU A 66 -21.01 -12.36 -3.00
CA GLU A 66 -21.90 -12.92 -4.00
C GLU A 66 -22.68 -11.86 -4.76
N ASP A 67 -22.98 -10.76 -4.11
CA ASP A 67 -23.75 -9.65 -4.68
C ASP A 67 -22.88 -8.60 -5.38
N ASN A 68 -21.56 -8.82 -5.43
CA ASN A 68 -20.61 -7.87 -5.98
C ASN A 68 -20.94 -7.45 -7.42
N ILE A 69 -21.14 -8.42 -8.31
CA ILE A 69 -21.46 -8.17 -9.72
C ILE A 69 -22.77 -7.40 -9.85
N LYS A 70 -23.81 -7.87 -9.16
CA LYS A 70 -25.15 -7.29 -9.23
C LYS A 70 -25.14 -5.85 -8.73
N THR A 71 -24.48 -5.59 -7.62
CA THR A 71 -24.36 -4.24 -7.04
C THR A 71 -23.67 -3.29 -8.02
N LEU A 72 -22.53 -3.70 -8.60
CA LEU A 72 -21.79 -2.86 -9.53
C LEU A 72 -22.54 -2.60 -10.85
N GLN A 73 -23.29 -3.59 -11.34
CA GLN A 73 -24.18 -3.41 -12.48
C GLN A 73 -25.28 -2.39 -12.18
N MET A 74 -25.93 -2.51 -11.01
CA MET A 74 -26.98 -1.58 -10.58
C MET A 74 -26.44 -0.16 -10.44
N LEU A 75 -25.31 0.02 -9.78
CA LEU A 75 -24.68 1.34 -9.66
C LEU A 75 -24.34 1.94 -11.03
N LYS A 76 -23.92 1.10 -11.98
CA LYS A 76 -23.67 1.56 -13.35
C LYS A 76 -24.97 2.07 -14.00
N THR A 77 -26.09 1.41 -13.79
CA THR A 77 -27.40 1.88 -14.31
C THR A 77 -27.89 3.15 -13.62
N LEU A 78 -27.50 3.40 -12.35
CA LEU A 78 -27.76 4.62 -11.60
C LEU A 78 -26.85 5.80 -12.01
N GLY A 79 -25.97 5.58 -13.00
CA GLY A 79 -25.11 6.64 -13.52
C GLY A 79 -23.70 6.70 -12.92
N TYR A 80 -23.30 5.75 -12.09
CA TYR A 80 -21.91 5.63 -11.60
C TYR A 80 -21.05 4.96 -12.68
N LEU A 81 -20.78 5.70 -13.75
CA LEU A 81 -20.12 5.17 -14.95
C LEU A 81 -18.60 5.13 -14.86
N SER A 82 -18.02 6.00 -14.06
CA SER A 82 -16.57 6.09 -13.94
C SER A 82 -16.08 5.16 -12.83
N PHE A 83 -15.32 4.15 -13.23
CA PHE A 83 -14.56 3.30 -12.33
C PHE A 83 -13.26 4.01 -11.97
N THR A 84 -13.08 4.36 -10.69
CA THR A 84 -11.92 5.14 -10.24
C THR A 84 -10.81 4.22 -9.77
N GLU A 85 -11.15 3.24 -8.91
CA GLU A 85 -10.16 2.38 -8.26
C GLU A 85 -10.81 1.10 -7.74
N ALA A 86 -10.03 0.03 -7.67
CA ALA A 86 -10.29 -1.09 -6.79
C ALA A 86 -8.98 -1.52 -6.12
N SER A 87 -9.06 -1.87 -4.86
CA SER A 87 -7.93 -2.42 -4.11
C SER A 87 -8.42 -3.27 -2.95
N ALA A 88 -7.50 -3.82 -2.15
CA ALA A 88 -7.82 -4.64 -1.00
C ALA A 88 -7.10 -4.16 0.26
N ILE A 89 -7.63 -4.53 1.40
CA ILE A 89 -7.03 -4.30 2.72
C ILE A 89 -6.87 -5.65 3.40
N ASP A 90 -5.68 -5.92 3.90
CA ASP A 90 -5.39 -7.15 4.63
C ASP A 90 -5.91 -7.04 6.08
N PHE A 91 -6.89 -7.88 6.40
CA PHE A 91 -7.43 -8.14 7.73
C PHE A 91 -7.24 -9.60 8.16
N ILE A 92 -6.22 -10.30 7.61
CA ILE A 92 -6.01 -11.72 7.92
C ILE A 92 -5.86 -11.94 9.42
N ALA A 93 -5.08 -11.10 10.10
CA ALA A 93 -4.83 -11.23 11.53
C ALA A 93 -6.08 -11.05 12.39
N ASP A 94 -6.99 -10.16 11.98
CA ASP A 94 -8.15 -9.79 12.78
C ASP A 94 -9.42 -10.58 12.40
N LYS A 95 -9.62 -10.79 11.09
CA LYS A 95 -10.87 -11.32 10.52
C LYS A 95 -10.67 -12.52 9.61
N ASN A 96 -9.42 -13.00 9.46
CA ASN A 96 -9.07 -14.10 8.56
C ASN A 96 -9.49 -13.88 7.10
N GLY A 97 -9.23 -12.68 6.58
CA GLY A 97 -9.59 -12.36 5.21
C GLY A 97 -9.19 -10.96 4.79
N PHE A 98 -9.77 -10.53 3.69
CA PHE A 98 -9.51 -9.26 3.03
C PHE A 98 -10.78 -8.45 2.88
N GLU A 99 -10.71 -7.16 3.06
CA GLU A 99 -11.74 -6.22 2.61
C GLU A 99 -11.35 -5.73 1.21
N VAL A 100 -12.13 -6.09 0.20
CA VAL A 100 -11.95 -5.57 -1.16
C VAL A 100 -12.92 -4.41 -1.35
N PHE A 101 -12.44 -3.32 -1.92
CA PHE A 101 -13.27 -2.16 -2.18
C PHE A 101 -13.17 -1.71 -3.63
N TYR A 102 -14.27 -1.12 -4.10
CA TYR A 102 -14.40 -0.50 -5.41
C TYR A 102 -14.84 0.93 -5.25
N GLN A 103 -14.26 1.85 -5.99
CA GLN A 103 -14.65 3.24 -6.00
C GLN A 103 -15.22 3.63 -7.35
N LEU A 104 -16.44 4.17 -7.32
CA LEU A 104 -17.16 4.62 -8.49
C LEU A 104 -17.49 6.11 -8.37
N LEU A 105 -17.55 6.79 -9.51
CA LEU A 105 -17.91 8.19 -9.61
C LEU A 105 -19.05 8.38 -10.61
N ASN A 106 -20.09 9.06 -10.17
CA ASN A 106 -21.11 9.64 -11.02
C ASN A 106 -20.69 11.08 -11.38
N LEU A 107 -20.32 11.31 -12.63
CA LEU A 107 -19.82 12.62 -13.07
C LEU A 107 -20.93 13.68 -13.17
N GLU A 108 -22.14 13.28 -13.52
CA GLU A 108 -23.28 14.18 -13.66
C GLU A 108 -23.73 14.73 -12.30
N LYS A 109 -23.95 13.82 -11.36
CA LYS A 109 -24.34 14.16 -9.97
C LYS A 109 -23.16 14.62 -9.12
N LYS A 110 -21.91 14.42 -9.54
CA LYS A 110 -20.66 14.63 -8.78
C LYS A 110 -20.64 13.84 -7.47
N LEU A 111 -21.19 12.64 -7.49
CA LEU A 111 -21.32 11.76 -6.34
C LEU A 111 -20.35 10.59 -6.44
N ARG A 112 -19.83 10.17 -5.30
CA ARG A 112 -18.87 9.07 -5.19
C ARG A 112 -19.44 7.94 -4.35
N ALA A 113 -19.31 6.71 -4.84
CA ALA A 113 -19.69 5.51 -4.11
C ALA A 113 -18.49 4.60 -3.87
N ARG A 114 -18.38 4.06 -2.65
CA ARG A 114 -17.39 3.06 -2.28
C ARG A 114 -18.11 1.80 -1.87
N ILE A 115 -17.92 0.76 -2.63
CA ILE A 115 -18.49 -0.56 -2.39
C ILE A 115 -17.42 -1.39 -1.68
N LYS A 116 -17.77 -2.01 -0.56
CA LYS A 116 -16.90 -2.87 0.23
C LYS A 116 -17.45 -4.26 0.30
N THR A 117 -16.60 -5.26 0.12
CA THR A 117 -16.94 -6.66 0.27
C THR A 117 -15.85 -7.40 1.00
N PHE A 118 -16.22 -8.39 1.80
CA PHE A 118 -15.26 -9.20 2.54
C PHE A 118 -15.04 -10.54 1.85
N VAL A 119 -13.76 -10.91 1.73
CA VAL A 119 -13.31 -12.16 1.07
C VAL A 119 -12.39 -12.91 2.04
N GLY A 120 -12.75 -14.13 2.43
CA GLY A 120 -11.90 -14.97 3.27
C GLY A 120 -10.62 -15.41 2.57
N VAL A 121 -9.57 -15.74 3.34
CA VAL A 121 -8.24 -16.10 2.82
C VAL A 121 -8.25 -17.19 1.75
N LYS A 122 -9.17 -18.17 1.88
CA LYS A 122 -9.29 -19.29 0.90
C LYS A 122 -10.40 -19.06 -0.12
N GLU A 123 -11.05 -17.94 -0.06
CA GLU A 123 -12.16 -17.62 -0.95
C GLU A 123 -11.69 -16.94 -2.22
N ARG A 124 -12.58 -16.87 -3.16
CA ARG A 124 -12.35 -16.29 -4.48
C ARG A 124 -13.38 -15.19 -4.73
N LEU A 125 -13.01 -14.21 -5.52
CA LEU A 125 -13.86 -13.10 -5.91
C LEU A 125 -14.20 -13.19 -7.39
N GLN A 126 -15.41 -12.80 -7.76
CA GLN A 126 -15.81 -12.72 -9.17
C GLN A 126 -15.27 -11.44 -9.81
N SER A 127 -14.76 -11.55 -11.05
CA SER A 127 -14.27 -10.41 -11.81
C SER A 127 -15.40 -9.48 -12.21
N VAL A 128 -15.14 -8.19 -12.12
CA VAL A 128 -16.02 -7.13 -12.59
C VAL A 128 -15.48 -6.43 -13.85
N ALA A 129 -14.41 -6.96 -14.44
CA ALA A 129 -13.79 -6.43 -15.64
C ALA A 129 -14.72 -6.39 -16.87
N HIS A 130 -15.74 -7.26 -16.89
CA HIS A 130 -16.78 -7.24 -17.93
C HIS A 130 -17.78 -6.09 -17.77
N ILE A 131 -17.95 -5.57 -16.54
CA ILE A 131 -18.79 -4.40 -16.24
C ILE A 131 -17.99 -3.11 -16.45
N PHE A 132 -16.81 -3.05 -15.89
CA PHE A 132 -15.90 -1.91 -15.94
C PHE A 132 -14.54 -2.33 -16.49
N LYS A 133 -14.20 -1.93 -17.70
CA LYS A 133 -12.92 -2.31 -18.31
C LYS A 133 -11.70 -1.87 -17.50
N GLY A 134 -11.81 -0.75 -16.78
CA GLY A 134 -10.75 -0.26 -15.88
C GLY A 134 -10.43 -1.21 -14.75
N ALA A 135 -11.38 -2.04 -14.31
CA ALA A 135 -11.17 -3.01 -13.25
C ALA A 135 -10.15 -4.10 -13.61
N ASN A 136 -9.92 -4.36 -14.90
CA ASN A 136 -8.98 -5.39 -15.34
C ASN A 136 -7.59 -5.26 -14.70
N TRP A 137 -7.03 -4.05 -14.70
CA TRP A 137 -5.70 -3.82 -14.15
C TRP A 137 -5.70 -3.81 -12.62
N SER A 138 -6.71 -3.20 -12.02
CA SER A 138 -6.84 -3.18 -10.56
C SER A 138 -7.05 -4.57 -9.96
N GLU A 139 -7.81 -5.42 -10.64
CA GLU A 139 -7.99 -6.82 -10.23
C GLU A 139 -6.70 -7.64 -10.34
N ARG A 140 -5.89 -7.40 -11.38
CA ARG A 140 -4.55 -8.00 -11.48
C ARG A 140 -3.64 -7.52 -10.34
N GLU A 141 -3.70 -6.25 -9.99
CA GLU A 141 -2.95 -5.71 -8.84
C GLU A 141 -3.41 -6.34 -7.53
N ILE A 142 -4.70 -6.50 -7.30
CA ILE A 142 -5.25 -7.19 -6.13
C ILE A 142 -4.72 -8.63 -6.06
N TYR A 143 -4.72 -9.35 -7.18
CA TYR A 143 -4.14 -10.69 -7.24
C TYR A 143 -2.64 -10.68 -6.97
N ASP A 144 -1.90 -9.78 -7.61
CA ASP A 144 -0.44 -9.71 -7.52
C ASP A 144 0.03 -9.35 -6.10
N MET A 145 -0.61 -8.35 -5.49
CA MET A 145 -0.18 -7.79 -4.21
C MET A 145 -0.73 -8.52 -2.98
N PHE A 146 -1.92 -9.10 -3.05
CA PHE A 146 -2.59 -9.74 -1.92
C PHE A 146 -2.82 -11.25 -2.09
N GLY A 147 -2.70 -11.78 -3.30
CA GLY A 147 -2.95 -13.19 -3.58
C GLY A 147 -4.43 -13.57 -3.68
N ILE A 148 -5.33 -12.62 -3.79
CA ILE A 148 -6.77 -12.88 -3.93
C ILE A 148 -7.05 -13.39 -5.33
N PHE A 149 -7.56 -14.62 -5.45
CA PHE A 149 -7.86 -15.21 -6.75
C PHE A 149 -9.18 -14.67 -7.30
N ILE A 150 -9.14 -14.15 -8.54
CA ILE A 150 -10.29 -13.53 -9.20
C ILE A 150 -10.78 -14.44 -10.34
N ILE A 151 -12.00 -14.97 -10.15
CA ILE A 151 -12.64 -15.89 -11.09
C ILE A 151 -13.15 -15.12 -12.31
N SER A 152 -13.06 -15.73 -13.48
CA SER A 152 -13.56 -15.18 -14.75
C SER A 152 -12.86 -13.88 -15.16
N HIS A 153 -11.69 -13.61 -14.62
CA HIS A 153 -10.87 -12.51 -15.10
C HIS A 153 -10.27 -12.85 -16.48
N PRO A 154 -10.30 -11.96 -17.46
CA PRO A 154 -9.88 -12.26 -18.84
C PRO A 154 -8.39 -12.61 -18.97
N ASN A 155 -7.53 -12.10 -18.08
CA ASN A 155 -6.10 -12.35 -18.11
C ASN A 155 -5.48 -12.13 -16.72
N LEU A 156 -5.71 -13.05 -15.80
CA LEU A 156 -5.20 -12.98 -14.44
C LEU A 156 -3.72 -13.34 -14.38
N LYS A 157 -2.86 -12.36 -14.52
CA LYS A 157 -1.41 -12.45 -14.41
C LYS A 157 -0.89 -11.35 -13.50
N ARG A 158 0.31 -11.52 -12.97
CA ARG A 158 1.00 -10.46 -12.22
C ARG A 158 1.14 -9.21 -13.09
N ILE A 159 1.16 -8.03 -12.48
CA ILE A 159 1.23 -6.74 -13.17
C ILE A 159 2.40 -5.88 -12.69
N LEU A 160 2.67 -5.89 -11.39
CA LEU A 160 3.75 -5.12 -10.78
C LEU A 160 4.98 -5.97 -10.52
N MET A 161 4.76 -7.18 -9.98
CA MET A 161 5.84 -8.10 -9.71
C MET A 161 6.17 -8.94 -10.93
N PRO A 162 7.42 -9.40 -11.09
CA PRO A 162 7.79 -10.38 -12.11
C PRO A 162 6.98 -11.68 -12.02
N ASP A 163 6.82 -12.38 -13.15
CA ASP A 163 6.02 -13.62 -13.19
C ASP A 163 6.54 -14.72 -12.27
N ASP A 164 7.84 -14.75 -12.03
CA ASP A 164 8.53 -15.70 -11.17
C ASP A 164 8.72 -15.19 -9.71
N TRP A 165 8.10 -14.09 -9.36
CA TRP A 165 8.17 -13.56 -7.99
C TRP A 165 7.43 -14.48 -7.01
N PHE A 166 8.06 -14.71 -5.86
CA PHE A 166 7.45 -15.49 -4.79
C PHE A 166 6.75 -14.58 -3.76
N GLY A 167 5.53 -14.94 -3.38
CA GLY A 167 4.76 -14.21 -2.38
C GLY A 167 3.96 -13.02 -2.91
N HIS A 168 3.35 -12.28 -1.98
CA HIS A 168 2.48 -11.13 -2.25
C HIS A 168 2.87 -9.97 -1.34
N PRO A 169 3.47 -8.91 -1.89
CA PRO A 169 4.17 -7.88 -1.10
C PRO A 169 3.32 -7.02 -0.19
N LEU A 170 2.01 -6.89 -0.43
CA LEU A 170 1.12 -6.10 0.42
C LEU A 170 0.46 -6.88 1.56
N LEU A 171 0.73 -8.17 1.68
CA LEU A 171 0.35 -8.91 2.88
C LEU A 171 1.07 -8.35 4.09
N LYS A 172 0.35 -8.15 5.21
CA LYS A 172 0.98 -7.71 6.47
C LYS A 172 1.98 -8.71 7.04
N THR A 173 1.89 -9.96 6.64
CA THR A 173 2.84 -11.01 6.99
C THR A 173 4.10 -10.98 6.13
N TYR A 174 4.07 -10.29 4.97
CA TYR A 174 5.24 -10.13 4.13
C TYR A 174 6.21 -9.12 4.77
N PRO A 175 7.52 -9.43 4.87
CA PRO A 175 8.48 -8.54 5.52
C PRO A 175 8.57 -7.20 4.79
N LEU A 176 8.57 -6.09 5.55
CA LEU A 176 8.66 -4.74 4.97
C LEU A 176 9.92 -4.52 4.13
N LYS A 177 11.01 -5.14 4.52
CA LYS A 177 12.30 -5.10 3.81
C LYS A 177 12.44 -6.16 2.71
N GLY A 178 11.38 -6.91 2.45
CA GLY A 178 11.42 -8.10 1.62
C GLY A 178 11.95 -9.33 2.37
N ASP A 179 11.73 -10.49 1.79
CA ASP A 179 12.29 -11.75 2.23
C ASP A 179 13.68 -11.99 1.60
N GLU A 180 14.28 -13.13 1.88
CA GLU A 180 15.59 -13.49 1.31
C GLU A 180 15.53 -13.60 -0.21
N PHE A 181 14.43 -14.09 -0.76
CA PHE A 181 14.24 -14.15 -2.21
C PHE A 181 14.24 -12.75 -2.84
N ALA A 182 13.52 -11.81 -2.26
CA ALA A 182 13.48 -10.43 -2.71
C ALA A 182 14.86 -9.76 -2.65
N ARG A 183 15.63 -10.06 -1.60
CA ARG A 183 16.97 -9.52 -1.38
C ARG A 183 17.94 -9.87 -2.51
N TRP A 184 17.87 -11.10 -2.99
CA TRP A 184 18.80 -11.61 -4.01
C TRP A 184 18.24 -11.60 -5.43
N TYR A 185 16.97 -11.29 -5.61
CA TYR A 185 16.29 -11.45 -6.89
C TYR A 185 17.02 -10.76 -8.07
N GLU A 186 17.37 -9.50 -7.91
CA GLU A 186 18.04 -8.74 -8.96
C GLU A 186 19.45 -9.28 -9.24
N ILE A 187 20.19 -9.61 -8.18
CA ILE A 187 21.54 -10.14 -8.31
C ILE A 187 21.52 -11.46 -9.05
N ASP A 188 20.67 -12.38 -8.61
CA ASP A 188 20.54 -13.70 -9.22
C ASP A 188 20.12 -13.64 -10.68
N LYS A 189 19.28 -12.68 -11.03
CA LYS A 189 18.77 -12.51 -12.40
C LYS A 189 19.76 -11.84 -13.33
N ILE A 190 20.50 -10.86 -12.85
CA ILE A 190 21.37 -10.03 -13.69
C ILE A 190 22.78 -10.61 -13.76
N PHE A 191 23.32 -11.04 -12.63
CA PHE A 191 24.72 -11.44 -12.50
C PHE A 191 24.94 -12.91 -12.23
N GLY A 192 23.91 -13.63 -11.74
CA GLY A 192 24.03 -15.01 -11.29
C GLY A 192 24.30 -15.13 -9.78
N LYS A 193 24.05 -16.32 -9.25
CA LYS A 193 24.16 -16.59 -7.80
C LYS A 193 25.56 -16.48 -7.25
N GLU A 194 26.57 -16.67 -8.08
CA GLU A 194 27.98 -16.55 -7.72
C GLU A 194 28.37 -15.13 -7.29
N TYR A 195 27.64 -14.12 -7.75
CA TYR A 195 27.89 -12.74 -7.37
C TYR A 195 27.38 -12.34 -5.98
N ARG A 196 26.63 -13.23 -5.32
CA ARG A 196 26.18 -12.98 -3.95
C ARG A 196 27.33 -12.77 -2.97
N GLU A 197 28.45 -13.49 -3.15
CA GLU A 197 29.64 -13.32 -2.33
C GLU A 197 30.29 -11.95 -2.52
N VAL A 198 30.25 -11.43 -3.74
CA VAL A 198 30.86 -10.13 -4.08
C VAL A 198 30.05 -8.97 -3.52
N VAL A 199 28.72 -9.05 -3.65
CA VAL A 199 27.83 -7.96 -3.23
C VAL A 199 27.64 -7.93 -1.72
N GLY A 200 27.56 -9.07 -1.07
CA GLY A 200 27.31 -9.20 0.37
C GLY A 200 25.87 -8.82 0.77
N GLU A 201 25.40 -9.40 1.84
CA GLU A 201 24.03 -9.14 2.35
C GLU A 201 23.84 -7.71 2.85
N GLU A 202 24.88 -7.16 3.48
CA GLU A 202 24.81 -5.88 4.17
C GLU A 202 24.51 -4.71 3.23
N GLN A 203 24.94 -4.82 1.98
CA GLN A 203 24.70 -3.78 0.97
C GLN A 203 23.29 -3.76 0.43
N ARG A 204 22.52 -4.82 0.67
CA ARG A 204 21.13 -4.98 0.18
C ARG A 204 20.09 -4.58 1.20
N ASP A 205 20.46 -4.45 2.45
CA ASP A 205 19.53 -4.02 3.49
C ASP A 205 19.46 -2.50 3.59
N SER A 206 18.43 -1.92 2.99
CA SER A 206 18.23 -0.46 3.00
C SER A 206 17.99 0.14 4.39
N GLY A 207 17.66 -0.68 5.38
CA GLY A 207 17.51 -0.24 6.77
C GLY A 207 18.79 -0.36 7.59
N PHE A 208 19.85 -0.87 6.99
CA PHE A 208 21.13 -1.09 7.63
C PHE A 208 22.13 -0.04 7.19
N VAL A 209 22.63 0.73 8.11
CA VAL A 209 23.70 1.71 7.84
C VAL A 209 25.02 1.03 8.07
N ASP A 210 25.65 0.53 7.01
CA ASP A 210 26.97 -0.07 7.07
C ASP A 210 28.06 0.99 6.85
N ASP A 211 29.14 0.85 7.58
CA ASP A 211 30.33 1.69 7.41
C ASP A 211 31.01 1.48 6.06
N LYS A 212 30.79 0.34 5.45
CA LYS A 212 31.31 0.00 4.11
C LYS A 212 30.40 0.45 2.97
N ASP A 213 29.22 0.95 3.27
CA ASP A 213 28.28 1.43 2.25
C ASP A 213 28.87 2.61 1.48
N THR A 214 29.42 2.31 0.33
CA THR A 214 30.06 3.29 -0.55
C THR A 214 29.06 4.10 -1.37
N LEU A 215 27.86 3.57 -1.56
CA LEU A 215 26.82 4.17 -2.38
C LEU A 215 25.79 4.92 -1.55
N ASN A 216 25.86 4.80 -0.24
CA ASN A 216 24.96 5.44 0.72
C ASN A 216 23.47 5.16 0.50
N PHE A 217 23.12 4.04 -0.10
CA PHE A 217 21.73 3.64 -0.31
C PHE A 217 20.97 3.37 1.00
N ALA A 218 21.70 3.00 2.04
CA ALA A 218 21.12 2.77 3.36
C ALA A 218 20.74 4.07 4.10
N ARG A 219 21.09 5.23 3.55
CA ARG A 219 20.82 6.53 4.17
C ARG A 219 19.59 7.16 3.57
N LEU A 220 18.58 7.32 4.37
CA LEU A 220 17.44 8.15 4.01
C LEU A 220 17.88 9.60 3.82
N TYR A 221 17.46 10.20 2.72
CA TYR A 221 17.80 11.60 2.36
C TYR A 221 19.27 11.88 2.14
N HIS A 222 20.02 10.85 1.76
CA HIS A 222 21.42 11.01 1.42
C HIS A 222 21.59 10.85 -0.09
N GLU A 223 21.90 11.93 -0.73
CA GLU A 223 22.26 11.93 -2.15
C GLU A 223 23.77 11.96 -2.29
N VAL A 224 24.29 11.00 -3.03
CA VAL A 224 25.69 10.98 -3.42
C VAL A 224 25.76 11.32 -4.90
N PRO A 225 26.53 12.31 -5.29
CA PRO A 225 26.76 12.61 -6.71
C PRO A 225 27.22 11.34 -7.43
N LYS A 226 26.64 11.04 -8.58
CA LYS A 226 27.04 9.89 -9.40
C LYS A 226 28.54 9.99 -9.72
N GLY A 227 29.33 9.02 -9.27
CA GLY A 227 30.78 9.04 -9.41
C GLY A 227 31.53 9.77 -8.29
N GLY A 228 30.83 10.16 -7.23
CA GLY A 228 31.45 10.74 -6.04
C GLY A 228 32.47 9.77 -5.41
N GLN A 229 33.63 10.28 -5.01
CA GLN A 229 34.62 9.47 -4.32
C GLN A 229 34.12 9.08 -2.94
N LYS A 230 34.44 7.84 -2.53
CA LYS A 230 34.26 7.39 -1.16
C LYS A 230 35.02 8.28 -0.22
N LYS A 231 34.31 9.05 0.61
CA LYS A 231 34.95 9.79 1.69
C LYS A 231 35.28 8.83 2.83
N GLU A 232 36.35 9.13 3.57
CA GLU A 232 36.66 8.35 4.77
C GLU A 232 35.48 8.25 5.70
N ILE A 233 35.30 7.06 6.24
CA ILE A 233 34.20 6.74 7.15
C ILE A 233 34.42 7.48 8.45
N SER A 234 33.76 8.59 8.61
CA SER A 234 33.76 9.39 9.83
C SER A 234 32.35 9.60 10.32
N PHE A 235 32.14 9.41 11.64
CA PHE A 235 30.84 9.71 12.26
C PHE A 235 30.49 11.19 12.22
N LYS A 236 31.48 12.02 11.97
CA LYS A 236 31.31 13.45 11.79
C LYS A 236 31.11 13.81 10.30
N GLN A 237 31.05 12.82 9.44
CA GLN A 237 30.84 13.08 8.05
C GLN A 237 29.42 13.60 7.86
N GLU A 238 29.32 14.84 7.49
CA GLU A 238 28.09 15.49 7.09
C GLU A 238 28.03 15.46 5.56
N TYR A 239 26.88 15.08 5.05
CA TYR A 239 26.66 15.23 3.63
C TYR A 239 26.45 16.72 3.34
N GLN A 240 27.25 17.25 2.46
CA GLN A 240 27.10 18.60 1.95
C GLN A 240 27.16 18.56 0.44
N GLU A 241 26.13 19.02 -0.20
CA GLU A 241 26.26 19.61 -1.52
C GLU A 241 26.92 20.98 -1.37
N ASP A 242 27.59 21.48 -2.40
CA ASP A 242 28.30 22.77 -2.33
C ASP A 242 27.40 23.92 -1.89
N GLU A 243 26.08 23.78 -2.04
CA GLU A 243 25.05 24.72 -1.58
C GLU A 243 24.01 24.05 -0.66
N GLY A 244 24.28 22.82 -0.21
CA GLY A 244 23.30 21.98 0.48
C GLY A 244 23.30 22.13 2.00
N VAL A 245 22.21 21.73 2.59
CA VAL A 245 22.06 21.61 4.04
C VAL A 245 22.65 20.29 4.50
N ALA A 246 23.38 20.28 5.61
CA ALA A 246 23.81 19.04 6.26
C ALA A 246 22.61 18.22 6.69
N PHE A 247 22.40 17.05 6.09
CA PHE A 247 21.16 16.29 6.30
C PHE A 247 21.22 15.32 7.44
N VAL A 248 22.20 14.43 7.44
CA VAL A 248 22.24 13.36 8.43
C VAL A 248 23.64 13.10 8.88
N LYS A 249 23.82 13.06 10.19
CA LYS A 249 25.04 12.59 10.78
C LYS A 249 25.10 11.07 10.68
N LYS A 250 26.19 10.53 10.17
CA LYS A 250 26.40 9.08 10.11
C LYS A 250 26.37 8.50 11.53
N VAL A 251 25.54 7.51 11.78
CA VAL A 251 25.45 6.81 13.04
C VAL A 251 26.32 5.56 12.99
N LYS A 252 27.03 5.25 14.04
CA LYS A 252 27.79 4.01 14.16
C LYS A 252 26.85 2.82 14.25
N ARG A 253 27.32 1.66 13.82
CA ARG A 253 26.57 0.40 13.88
C ARG A 253 26.13 0.06 15.31
N ASP A 254 27.01 0.28 16.29
CA ASP A 254 26.78 0.10 17.71
C ASP A 254 25.85 1.15 18.33
N GLU A 255 25.75 2.31 17.70
CA GLU A 255 24.83 3.39 18.12
C GLU A 255 23.48 3.33 17.38
N ALA A 256 23.40 2.55 16.29
CA ALA A 256 22.18 2.40 15.50
C ALA A 256 21.13 1.59 16.27
N LYS A 257 19.96 2.16 16.52
CA LYS A 257 18.82 1.41 17.06
C LYS A 257 18.12 0.67 15.93
N ILE A 258 18.30 -0.63 15.91
CA ILE A 258 17.52 -1.51 15.05
C ILE A 258 16.13 -1.63 15.64
N LEU A 259 15.13 -1.21 14.88
CA LEU A 259 13.73 -1.38 15.30
C LEU A 259 13.29 -2.79 14.92
N GLU A 260 13.12 -3.65 15.92
CA GLU A 260 12.62 -5.02 15.71
C GLU A 260 11.14 -5.05 15.28
N LYS A 261 10.41 -4.02 15.60
CA LYS A 261 9.00 -3.88 15.22
C LYS A 261 8.76 -2.56 14.51
N ARG A 262 7.95 -2.63 13.48
CA ARG A 262 7.44 -1.43 12.79
C ARG A 262 6.68 -0.56 13.78
N ARG A 263 7.05 0.70 13.86
CA ARG A 263 6.29 1.72 14.58
C ARG A 263 5.14 2.24 13.78
#